data_76ec0af7e08efef65cc7f6ba6eb5364c
#
_entry.id   76ec0af7e08efef65cc7f6ba6eb5364c
#
_cell.length_a   1.000
_cell.length_b   1.000
_cell.length_c   1.000
_cell.angle_alpha   90.00
_cell.angle_beta   90.00
_cell.angle_gamma   90.00
#
_symmetry.space_group_name_H-M   'P 1'
#
loop_
_entity.id
_entity.type
_entity.pdbx_description
1 polymer ?
#
loop_
_entity_poly.entity_id
_entity_poly.type
_entity_poly.pdbx_seq_one_letter_code
_entity_poly.pdbx_strand_id
1 'polypeptide(L)'
;MMTSRRQNLFIGSVGALLFGVLCWISFDFMHSVQQSLWDNSVKNIMESTARGANVLQRGYVKDLEMLRMLASELEQGKSSDSGRIRSKLKTFLSDTGNLSALIFEDGTGYVDSGLAVTLTPQEMETFKGLHESSGLLFPHRNRGTGRRTFTIYTVVDFPDGRKAYLFKGYNVETLYATYAMSFYNNTGFSYVVAPDGNIAMRSVHPASNKTFSNLFDLISQSENNPDVVESFRNSLKNGKIGIAVFSNRHEEFVFCYVPMPEMDGWYIVSIVPNVEIMREANSIIQKTLFICFLIFVGFLICFLIYLYITRGYQKEIYALAYTDKLTGVRNFTKFRQDGVDTYCR
;
A
#
# COMPACT_ATOMS: atom_id res chain seq x y z
N MET A 1 33.44 -37.04 43.83
CA MET A 1 32.94 -35.66 43.79
C MET A 1 33.08 -34.98 42.44
N MET A 2 34.10 -35.32 41.62
CA MET A 2 34.35 -34.73 40.30
C MET A 2 33.32 -35.13 39.22
N THR A 3 32.73 -36.30 39.28
CA THR A 3 31.79 -36.83 38.28
C THR A 3 30.45 -36.13 38.30
N SER A 4 29.90 -35.79 39.47
CA SER A 4 28.61 -35.09 39.59
C SER A 4 28.67 -33.65 39.07
N ARG A 5 29.78 -32.91 39.29
CA ARG A 5 29.94 -31.56 38.79
C ARG A 5 30.08 -31.53 37.26
N ARG A 6 30.75 -32.49 36.65
CA ARG A 6 30.84 -32.67 35.20
C ARG A 6 29.48 -33.02 34.57
N GLN A 7 28.70 -33.88 35.25
CA GLN A 7 27.37 -34.26 34.78
C GLN A 7 26.38 -33.07 34.81
N ASN A 8 26.40 -32.26 35.86
CA ASN A 8 25.56 -31.03 35.94
C ASN A 8 26.01 -29.96 34.91
N LEU A 9 27.33 -29.85 34.65
CA LEU A 9 27.85 -28.98 33.60
C LEU A 9 27.43 -29.48 32.21
N PHE A 10 27.45 -30.77 31.97
CA PHE A 10 27.00 -31.36 30.69
C PHE A 10 25.54 -31.16 30.45
N ILE A 11 24.66 -31.40 31.45
CA ILE A 11 23.22 -31.14 31.36
C ILE A 11 22.93 -29.66 31.16
N GLY A 12 23.65 -28.78 31.86
CA GLY A 12 23.54 -27.33 31.67
C GLY A 12 23.97 -26.89 30.26
N SER A 13 25.04 -27.48 29.70
CA SER A 13 25.48 -27.14 28.35
C SER A 13 24.51 -27.65 27.27
N VAL A 14 23.93 -28.84 27.43
CA VAL A 14 22.89 -29.36 26.53
C VAL A 14 21.63 -28.50 26.62
N GLY A 15 21.22 -28.09 27.81
CA GLY A 15 20.09 -27.17 28.01
C GLY A 15 20.31 -25.81 27.34
N ALA A 16 21.50 -25.23 27.51
CA ALA A 16 21.86 -23.97 26.85
C ALA A 16 21.89 -24.08 25.33
N LEU A 17 22.39 -25.21 24.79
CA LEU A 17 22.42 -25.46 23.35
C LEU A 17 21.00 -25.60 22.79
N LEU A 18 20.13 -26.38 23.44
CA LEU A 18 18.72 -26.52 23.03
C LEU A 18 17.99 -25.17 23.07
N PHE A 19 18.24 -24.36 24.11
CA PHE A 19 17.69 -23.02 24.19
C PHE A 19 18.19 -22.11 23.07
N GLY A 20 19.46 -22.15 22.73
CA GLY A 20 20.05 -21.41 21.61
C GLY A 20 19.42 -21.79 20.27
N VAL A 21 19.21 -23.09 20.04
CA VAL A 21 18.52 -23.59 18.84
C VAL A 21 17.07 -23.10 18.80
N LEU A 22 16.35 -23.12 19.92
CA LEU A 22 14.96 -22.66 20.00
C LEU A 22 14.85 -21.14 19.75
N CYS A 23 15.77 -20.35 20.29
CA CYS A 23 15.85 -18.91 20.01
C CYS A 23 16.12 -18.63 18.52
N TRP A 24 17.04 -19.41 17.91
CA TRP A 24 17.35 -19.25 16.50
C TRP A 24 16.16 -19.59 15.60
N ILE A 25 15.47 -20.72 15.85
CA ILE A 25 14.25 -21.11 15.12
C ILE A 25 13.15 -20.05 15.30
N SER A 26 12.96 -19.54 16.52
CA SER A 26 11.96 -18.50 16.79
C SER A 26 12.27 -17.20 16.04
N PHE A 27 13.55 -16.82 15.96
CA PHE A 27 14.00 -15.62 15.22
C PHE A 27 13.78 -15.79 13.72
N ASP A 28 14.19 -16.94 13.14
CA ASP A 28 13.99 -17.27 11.74
C ASP A 28 12.49 -17.30 11.37
N PHE A 29 11.68 -17.93 12.21
CA PHE A 29 10.22 -17.94 12.05
C PHE A 29 9.62 -16.53 12.07
N MET A 30 10.03 -15.68 13.02
CA MET A 30 9.57 -14.28 13.08
C MET A 30 9.92 -13.50 11.81
N HIS A 31 11.15 -13.64 11.34
CA HIS A 31 11.60 -12.96 10.12
C HIS A 31 10.80 -13.44 8.90
N SER A 32 10.61 -14.75 8.77
CA SER A 32 9.81 -15.36 7.69
C SER A 32 8.34 -14.92 7.72
N VAL A 33 7.72 -14.85 8.89
CA VAL A 33 6.34 -14.37 9.06
C VAL A 33 6.24 -12.90 8.68
N GLN A 34 7.17 -12.07 9.13
CA GLN A 34 7.19 -10.64 8.83
C GLN A 34 7.30 -10.41 7.32
N GLN A 35 8.21 -11.10 6.65
CA GLN A 35 8.38 -11.00 5.20
C GLN A 35 7.14 -11.51 4.45
N SER A 36 6.59 -12.66 4.84
CA SER A 36 5.40 -13.22 4.19
C SER A 36 4.18 -12.31 4.32
N LEU A 37 3.98 -11.69 5.50
CA LEU A 37 2.87 -10.76 5.72
C LEU A 37 3.08 -9.46 4.93
N TRP A 38 4.31 -8.96 4.87
CA TRP A 38 4.65 -7.82 4.02
C TRP A 38 4.32 -8.10 2.55
N ASP A 39 4.85 -9.18 2.00
CA ASP A 39 4.65 -9.56 0.59
C ASP A 39 3.17 -9.73 0.26
N ASN A 40 2.40 -10.43 1.12
CA ASN A 40 0.97 -10.60 0.95
C ASN A 40 0.20 -9.27 1.01
N SER A 41 0.56 -8.40 1.95
CA SER A 41 -0.08 -7.09 2.12
C SER A 41 0.15 -6.19 0.91
N VAL A 42 1.40 -6.12 0.46
CA VAL A 42 1.78 -5.35 -0.73
C VAL A 42 1.10 -5.91 -1.99
N LYS A 43 1.05 -7.23 -2.14
CA LYS A 43 0.31 -7.88 -3.23
C LYS A 43 -1.17 -7.51 -3.21
N ASN A 44 -1.81 -7.53 -2.06
CA ASN A 44 -3.22 -7.15 -1.90
C ASN A 44 -3.46 -5.68 -2.26
N ILE A 45 -2.56 -4.76 -1.86
CA ILE A 45 -2.64 -3.34 -2.24
C ILE A 45 -2.50 -3.21 -3.76
N MET A 46 -1.52 -3.89 -4.34
CA MET A 46 -1.27 -3.86 -5.78
C MET A 46 -2.47 -4.37 -6.58
N GLU A 47 -3.04 -5.52 -6.20
CA GLU A 47 -4.23 -6.07 -6.84
C GLU A 47 -5.44 -5.16 -6.71
N SER A 48 -5.61 -4.53 -5.55
CA SER A 48 -6.69 -3.56 -5.32
C SER A 48 -6.50 -2.30 -6.15
N THR A 49 -5.26 -1.80 -6.23
CA THR A 49 -4.88 -0.66 -7.08
C THR A 49 -5.15 -0.97 -8.56
N ALA A 50 -4.77 -2.17 -9.02
CA ALA A 50 -5.01 -2.61 -10.38
C ALA A 50 -6.51 -2.75 -10.69
N ARG A 51 -7.30 -3.26 -9.75
CA ARG A 51 -8.78 -3.29 -9.92
C ARG A 51 -9.35 -1.88 -10.06
N GLY A 52 -8.90 -0.95 -9.22
CA GLY A 52 -9.33 0.46 -9.31
C GLY A 52 -8.93 1.11 -10.63
N ALA A 53 -7.71 0.90 -11.10
CA ALA A 53 -7.23 1.38 -12.39
C ALA A 53 -8.10 0.84 -13.53
N ASN A 54 -8.40 -0.46 -13.53
CA ASN A 54 -9.25 -1.08 -14.54
C ASN A 54 -10.69 -0.55 -14.52
N VAL A 55 -11.26 -0.28 -13.35
CA VAL A 55 -12.62 0.26 -13.24
C VAL A 55 -12.68 1.68 -13.79
N LEU A 56 -11.72 2.53 -13.41
CA LEU A 56 -11.65 3.91 -13.89
C LEU A 56 -11.41 3.96 -15.41
N GLN A 57 -10.46 3.16 -15.91
CA GLN A 57 -10.15 3.07 -17.34
C GLN A 57 -11.32 2.57 -18.16
N ARG A 58 -12.02 1.52 -17.71
CA ARG A 58 -13.24 1.01 -18.41
C ARG A 58 -14.35 2.06 -18.45
N GLY A 59 -14.53 2.81 -17.35
CA GLY A 59 -15.47 3.93 -17.32
C GLY A 59 -15.13 4.98 -18.39
N TYR A 60 -13.85 5.37 -18.44
CA TYR A 60 -13.33 6.30 -19.46
C TYR A 60 -13.56 5.80 -20.89
N VAL A 61 -13.15 4.56 -21.20
CA VAL A 61 -13.30 3.98 -22.54
C VAL A 61 -14.77 3.93 -22.96
N LYS A 62 -15.65 3.45 -22.07
CA LYS A 62 -17.10 3.41 -22.32
C LYS A 62 -17.66 4.79 -22.66
N ASP A 63 -17.30 5.80 -21.91
CA ASP A 63 -17.81 7.15 -22.12
C ASP A 63 -17.21 7.79 -23.38
N LEU A 64 -15.94 7.51 -23.69
CA LEU A 64 -15.31 7.96 -24.94
C LEU A 64 -15.96 7.30 -26.16
N GLU A 65 -16.26 6.00 -26.11
CA GLU A 65 -17.01 5.31 -27.15
C GLU A 65 -18.41 5.91 -27.35
N MET A 66 -19.11 6.22 -26.29
CA MET A 66 -20.41 6.90 -26.35
C MET A 66 -20.29 8.29 -27.01
N LEU A 67 -19.26 9.07 -26.69
CA LEU A 67 -19.02 10.35 -27.34
C LEU A 67 -18.72 10.18 -28.83
N ARG A 68 -17.90 9.20 -29.21
CA ARG A 68 -17.58 8.89 -30.62
C ARG A 68 -18.80 8.45 -31.41
N MET A 69 -19.67 7.64 -30.81
CA MET A 69 -20.94 7.25 -31.44
C MET A 69 -21.83 8.48 -31.68
N LEU A 70 -21.95 9.37 -30.69
CA LEU A 70 -22.72 10.60 -30.85
C LEU A 70 -22.09 11.54 -31.87
N ALA A 71 -20.76 11.67 -31.89
CA ALA A 71 -20.03 12.43 -32.90
C ALA A 71 -20.32 11.93 -34.31
N SER A 72 -20.18 10.61 -34.56
CA SER A 72 -20.50 9.98 -35.86
C SER A 72 -21.96 10.22 -36.26
N GLU A 73 -22.91 10.19 -35.35
CA GLU A 73 -24.31 10.45 -35.64
C GLU A 73 -24.56 11.93 -36.00
N LEU A 74 -23.82 12.86 -35.38
CA LEU A 74 -23.88 14.28 -35.73
C LEU A 74 -23.26 14.55 -37.09
N GLU A 75 -22.15 13.90 -37.44
CA GLU A 75 -21.45 14.03 -38.74
C GLU A 75 -22.31 13.50 -39.93
N GLN A 76 -23.10 12.47 -39.73
CA GLN A 76 -23.99 11.91 -40.76
C GLN A 76 -25.16 12.84 -41.13
N GLY A 77 -25.34 13.94 -40.44
CA GLY A 77 -26.35 14.96 -40.71
C GLY A 77 -26.02 15.81 -41.93
N LYS A 78 -27.07 16.38 -42.56
CA LYS A 78 -26.89 17.25 -43.75
C LYS A 78 -26.29 18.62 -43.42
N SER A 79 -26.31 19.06 -42.15
CA SER A 79 -25.74 20.33 -41.67
C SER A 79 -25.63 20.35 -40.16
N SER A 80 -24.91 21.33 -39.59
CA SER A 80 -24.83 21.62 -38.17
C SER A 80 -26.09 22.32 -37.65
N ASP A 81 -27.28 21.77 -37.96
CA ASP A 81 -28.56 22.33 -37.50
C ASP A 81 -28.66 22.30 -35.97
N SER A 82 -28.91 23.47 -35.41
CA SER A 82 -28.98 23.68 -33.97
C SER A 82 -30.11 22.90 -33.25
N GLY A 83 -31.23 22.68 -33.94
CA GLY A 83 -32.37 21.93 -33.38
C GLY A 83 -32.00 20.44 -33.21
N ARG A 84 -31.36 19.88 -34.24
CA ARG A 84 -30.89 18.50 -34.24
C ARG A 84 -29.82 18.29 -33.19
N ILE A 85 -28.80 19.14 -33.14
CA ILE A 85 -27.70 19.06 -32.14
C ILE A 85 -28.28 19.06 -30.73
N ARG A 86 -29.14 20.02 -30.38
CA ARG A 86 -29.78 20.11 -29.05
C ARG A 86 -30.57 18.85 -28.71
N SER A 87 -31.36 18.33 -29.66
CA SER A 87 -32.14 17.11 -29.45
C SER A 87 -31.26 15.91 -29.14
N LYS A 88 -30.16 15.75 -29.90
CA LYS A 88 -29.23 14.64 -29.72
C LYS A 88 -28.45 14.76 -28.40
N LEU A 89 -27.90 15.93 -28.07
CA LEU A 89 -27.24 16.18 -26.79
C LEU A 89 -28.17 15.84 -25.61
N LYS A 90 -29.40 16.30 -25.67
CA LYS A 90 -30.40 16.02 -24.62
C LYS A 90 -30.68 14.51 -24.50
N THR A 91 -30.80 13.80 -25.61
CA THR A 91 -31.10 12.36 -25.61
C THR A 91 -29.94 11.51 -25.08
N PHE A 92 -28.72 11.81 -25.47
CA PHE A 92 -27.56 10.97 -25.16
C PHE A 92 -26.86 11.34 -23.85
N LEU A 93 -26.94 12.59 -23.40
CA LEU A 93 -26.09 13.12 -22.33
C LEU A 93 -26.83 13.65 -21.10
N SER A 94 -28.17 13.90 -21.20
CA SER A 94 -28.94 14.55 -20.13
C SER A 94 -29.06 13.76 -18.82
N ASP A 95 -28.78 12.47 -18.84
CA ASP A 95 -29.06 11.57 -17.70
C ASP A 95 -27.83 11.24 -16.83
N THR A 96 -26.72 11.91 -17.05
CA THR A 96 -25.45 11.50 -16.43
C THR A 96 -25.05 12.32 -15.19
N GLY A 97 -25.75 13.38 -14.84
CA GLY A 97 -25.34 14.29 -13.75
C GLY A 97 -23.98 14.98 -13.96
N ASN A 98 -23.40 14.80 -15.14
CA ASN A 98 -22.12 15.33 -15.58
C ASN A 98 -22.35 16.45 -16.61
N LEU A 99 -21.49 17.46 -16.60
CA LEU A 99 -21.57 18.56 -17.55
C LEU A 99 -21.11 18.06 -18.94
N SER A 100 -22.00 18.13 -19.93
CA SER A 100 -21.67 17.79 -21.32
C SER A 100 -22.00 18.96 -22.25
N ALA A 101 -21.18 19.17 -23.26
CA ALA A 101 -21.34 20.27 -24.18
C ALA A 101 -20.75 19.93 -25.57
N LEU A 102 -21.31 20.53 -26.60
CA LEU A 102 -20.70 20.63 -27.92
C LEU A 102 -20.34 22.08 -28.19
N ILE A 103 -19.07 22.34 -28.44
CA ILE A 103 -18.49 23.68 -28.65
C ILE A 103 -17.84 23.74 -30.01
N PHE A 104 -18.24 24.68 -30.85
CA PHE A 104 -17.61 24.97 -32.12
C PHE A 104 -16.28 25.69 -31.95
N GLU A 105 -15.42 25.69 -32.97
CA GLU A 105 -14.14 26.39 -32.97
C GLU A 105 -14.27 27.89 -32.75
N ASP A 106 -15.41 28.50 -33.06
CA ASP A 106 -15.71 29.93 -32.81
C ASP A 106 -16.08 30.22 -31.33
N GLY A 107 -16.14 29.19 -30.48
CA GLY A 107 -16.49 29.29 -29.07
C GLY A 107 -17.99 29.24 -28.79
N THR A 108 -18.83 29.21 -29.82
CA THR A 108 -20.29 29.02 -29.65
C THR A 108 -20.61 27.54 -29.46
N GLY A 109 -21.74 27.22 -28.81
CA GLY A 109 -22.09 25.82 -28.62
C GLY A 109 -23.37 25.60 -27.85
N TYR A 110 -23.56 24.36 -27.41
CA TYR A 110 -24.73 23.90 -26.67
C TYR A 110 -24.33 22.97 -25.53
N VAL A 111 -24.95 23.14 -24.38
CA VAL A 111 -24.83 22.18 -23.27
C VAL A 111 -25.91 21.08 -23.39
N ASP A 112 -25.80 20.04 -22.57
CA ASP A 112 -26.69 18.87 -22.54
C ASP A 112 -28.16 19.22 -22.34
N SER A 113 -28.46 20.30 -21.61
CA SER A 113 -29.83 20.84 -21.48
C SER A 113 -30.37 21.46 -22.77
N GLY A 114 -29.53 21.62 -23.81
CA GLY A 114 -29.85 22.29 -25.06
C GLY A 114 -29.78 23.82 -25.01
N LEU A 115 -29.29 24.40 -23.92
CA LEU A 115 -29.04 25.84 -23.81
C LEU A 115 -27.79 26.21 -24.65
N ALA A 116 -27.90 27.37 -25.36
CA ALA A 116 -26.73 27.91 -26.05
C ALA A 116 -25.73 28.50 -25.07
N VAL A 117 -24.45 28.29 -25.36
CA VAL A 117 -23.35 28.83 -24.59
C VAL A 117 -22.35 29.50 -25.54
N THR A 118 -21.60 30.48 -25.01
CA THR A 118 -20.47 31.08 -25.71
C THR A 118 -19.30 31.14 -24.73
N LEU A 119 -18.21 30.50 -25.11
CA LEU A 119 -16.98 30.48 -24.31
C LEU A 119 -16.24 31.81 -24.44
N THR A 120 -15.60 32.20 -23.36
CA THR A 120 -14.67 33.35 -23.38
C THR A 120 -13.39 32.99 -24.11
N PRO A 121 -12.62 33.96 -24.63
CA PRO A 121 -11.33 33.71 -25.25
C PRO A 121 -10.33 32.93 -24.37
N GLN A 122 -10.41 33.13 -23.04
CA GLN A 122 -9.58 32.41 -22.09
C GLN A 122 -9.99 30.93 -21.92
N GLU A 123 -11.28 30.62 -22.03
CA GLU A 123 -11.77 29.24 -22.01
C GLU A 123 -11.41 28.52 -23.30
N MET A 124 -11.48 29.22 -24.43
CA MET A 124 -11.04 28.71 -25.73
C MET A 124 -9.56 28.37 -25.77
N GLU A 125 -8.71 29.07 -25.00
CA GLU A 125 -7.28 28.78 -24.91
C GLU A 125 -7.02 27.33 -24.43
N THR A 126 -7.87 26.82 -23.55
CA THR A 126 -7.80 25.43 -23.05
C THR A 126 -8.00 24.41 -24.17
N PHE A 127 -8.70 24.77 -25.24
CA PHE A 127 -9.02 23.89 -26.36
C PHE A 127 -8.11 24.07 -27.58
N LYS A 128 -7.32 25.14 -27.63
CA LYS A 128 -6.40 25.41 -28.76
C LYS A 128 -5.27 24.38 -28.92
N GLY A 129 -4.98 23.60 -27.89
CA GLY A 129 -3.96 22.55 -27.92
C GLY A 129 -4.49 21.16 -28.25
N LEU A 130 -5.78 21.01 -28.61
CA LEU A 130 -6.35 19.71 -28.93
C LEU A 130 -6.04 19.32 -30.37
N HIS A 131 -4.99 18.50 -30.55
CA HIS A 131 -4.54 18.04 -31.87
C HIS A 131 -5.04 16.63 -32.23
N GLU A 132 -5.51 15.87 -31.26
CA GLU A 132 -6.02 14.52 -31.46
C GLU A 132 -7.52 14.50 -31.69
N SER A 133 -8.00 13.48 -32.42
CA SER A 133 -9.44 13.31 -32.71
C SER A 133 -10.29 13.05 -31.46
N SER A 134 -9.68 12.60 -30.39
CA SER A 134 -10.31 12.38 -29.07
C SER A 134 -9.27 12.19 -28.00
N GLY A 135 -9.63 12.49 -26.74
CA GLY A 135 -8.71 12.35 -25.64
C GLY A 135 -9.28 12.84 -24.32
N LEU A 136 -8.38 13.11 -23.37
CA LEU A 136 -8.73 13.66 -22.07
C LEU A 136 -8.04 15.01 -21.85
N LEU A 137 -8.70 15.89 -21.10
CA LEU A 137 -8.14 17.13 -20.64
C LEU A 137 -7.73 16.99 -19.17
N PHE A 138 -6.53 17.51 -18.86
CA PHE A 138 -6.08 17.57 -17.46
C PHE A 138 -7.10 18.35 -16.62
N PRO A 139 -7.40 17.91 -15.36
CA PRO A 139 -8.41 18.55 -14.54
C PRO A 139 -8.18 20.04 -14.35
N HIS A 140 -9.12 20.84 -14.78
CA HIS A 140 -9.12 22.29 -14.72
C HIS A 140 -10.31 22.81 -13.90
N ARG A 141 -10.25 24.05 -13.48
CA ARG A 141 -11.35 24.66 -12.75
C ARG A 141 -12.41 25.17 -13.73
N ASN A 142 -13.58 24.54 -13.73
CA ASN A 142 -14.71 25.01 -14.49
C ASN A 142 -15.21 26.34 -13.90
N ARG A 143 -15.23 27.40 -14.70
CA ARG A 143 -15.60 28.75 -14.24
C ARG A 143 -17.08 28.88 -13.94
N GLY A 144 -17.95 28.18 -14.68
CA GLY A 144 -19.39 28.21 -14.43
C GLY A 144 -19.80 27.57 -13.11
N THR A 145 -19.14 26.48 -12.72
CA THR A 145 -19.45 25.74 -11.47
C THR A 145 -18.44 26.00 -10.35
N GLY A 146 -17.27 26.61 -10.66
CA GLY A 146 -16.16 26.78 -9.72
C GLY A 146 -15.47 25.48 -9.29
N ARG A 147 -15.91 24.31 -9.77
CA ARG A 147 -15.43 22.98 -9.39
C ARG A 147 -14.30 22.50 -10.30
N ARG A 148 -13.43 21.66 -9.79
CA ARG A 148 -12.45 20.97 -10.63
C ARG A 148 -13.15 19.92 -11.46
N THR A 149 -12.92 19.97 -12.78
CA THR A 149 -13.58 19.11 -13.76
C THR A 149 -12.52 18.34 -14.53
N PHE A 150 -12.68 17.04 -14.55
CA PHE A 150 -12.00 16.11 -15.46
C PHE A 150 -12.86 16.01 -16.73
N THR A 151 -12.29 16.20 -17.90
CA THR A 151 -13.04 16.29 -19.14
C THR A 151 -12.47 15.34 -20.19
N ILE A 152 -13.33 14.57 -20.82
CA ILE A 152 -13.04 13.79 -22.03
C ILE A 152 -13.66 14.49 -23.23
N TYR A 153 -13.05 14.34 -24.41
CA TYR A 153 -13.54 14.97 -25.61
C TYR A 153 -13.39 14.09 -26.85
N THR A 154 -14.17 14.40 -27.86
CA THR A 154 -13.99 13.94 -29.24
C THR A 154 -14.30 15.06 -30.21
N VAL A 155 -13.62 15.07 -31.34
CA VAL A 155 -13.84 16.05 -32.42
C VAL A 155 -15.05 15.60 -33.23
N VAL A 156 -15.82 16.56 -33.74
CA VAL A 156 -16.95 16.38 -34.66
C VAL A 156 -16.70 17.24 -35.89
N ASP A 157 -16.56 16.61 -37.06
CA ASP A 157 -16.39 17.27 -38.34
C ASP A 157 -17.74 17.29 -39.07
N PHE A 158 -18.37 18.46 -39.15
CA PHE A 158 -19.67 18.59 -39.81
C PHE A 158 -19.51 18.68 -41.35
N PRO A 159 -20.48 18.17 -42.12
CA PRO A 159 -20.44 18.21 -43.58
C PRO A 159 -20.42 19.61 -44.21
N ASP A 160 -20.83 20.62 -43.44
CA ASP A 160 -20.78 22.03 -43.84
C ASP A 160 -19.41 22.68 -43.60
N GLY A 161 -18.40 21.89 -43.19
CA GLY A 161 -17.03 22.31 -42.99
C GLY A 161 -16.76 22.90 -41.58
N ARG A 162 -17.78 22.98 -40.70
CA ARG A 162 -17.56 23.40 -39.30
C ARG A 162 -17.03 22.26 -38.48
N LYS A 163 -16.10 22.60 -37.57
CA LYS A 163 -15.60 21.69 -36.58
C LYS A 163 -16.14 22.05 -35.20
N ALA A 164 -16.35 21.05 -34.40
CA ALA A 164 -16.74 21.21 -33.00
C ALA A 164 -16.07 20.15 -32.12
N TYR A 165 -16.07 20.42 -30.83
CA TYR A 165 -15.59 19.50 -29.80
C TYR A 165 -16.77 19.07 -28.94
N LEU A 166 -16.96 17.78 -28.84
CA LEU A 166 -17.98 17.20 -27.97
C LEU A 166 -17.32 16.80 -26.66
N PHE A 167 -17.74 17.40 -25.56
CA PHE A 167 -17.14 17.24 -24.22
C PHE A 167 -18.10 16.52 -23.27
N LYS A 168 -17.50 15.71 -22.37
CA LYS A 168 -18.16 15.20 -21.17
C LYS A 168 -17.26 15.48 -19.96
N GLY A 169 -17.71 16.32 -19.07
CA GLY A 169 -16.97 16.74 -17.89
C GLY A 169 -17.50 16.11 -16.61
N TYR A 170 -16.60 15.60 -15.79
CA TYR A 170 -16.89 15.01 -14.49
C TYR A 170 -16.40 15.90 -13.38
N ASN A 171 -17.20 16.06 -12.34
CA ASN A 171 -16.69 16.63 -11.10
C ASN A 171 -15.65 15.68 -10.49
N VAL A 172 -14.42 16.18 -10.26
CA VAL A 172 -13.30 15.38 -9.75
C VAL A 172 -13.60 14.81 -8.37
N GLU A 173 -14.26 15.58 -7.50
CA GLU A 173 -14.62 15.13 -6.15
C GLU A 173 -15.67 14.00 -6.18
N THR A 174 -16.68 14.11 -7.05
CA THR A 174 -17.71 13.07 -7.23
C THR A 174 -17.11 11.82 -7.87
N LEU A 175 -16.30 12.00 -8.90
CA LEU A 175 -15.61 10.89 -9.56
C LEU A 175 -14.69 10.15 -8.58
N TYR A 176 -13.92 10.91 -7.79
CA TYR A 176 -13.09 10.31 -6.75
C TYR A 176 -13.92 9.56 -5.71
N ALA A 177 -15.04 10.13 -5.23
CA ALA A 177 -15.91 9.47 -4.25
C ALA A 177 -16.50 8.14 -4.79
N THR A 178 -16.80 8.09 -6.09
CA THR A 178 -17.31 6.88 -6.75
C THR A 178 -16.24 5.79 -6.89
N TYR A 179 -15.00 6.18 -7.17
CA TYR A 179 -13.87 5.27 -7.39
C TYR A 179 -12.86 5.27 -6.25
N ALA A 180 -13.19 5.94 -5.12
CA ALA A 180 -12.30 6.00 -3.97
C ALA A 180 -11.97 4.59 -3.46
N MET A 181 -10.71 4.26 -3.48
CA MET A 181 -10.20 3.05 -2.88
C MET A 181 -9.73 3.37 -1.48
N SER A 182 -10.28 2.64 -0.52
CA SER A 182 -9.84 2.66 0.87
C SER A 182 -9.09 1.36 1.17
N PHE A 183 -7.96 1.49 1.82
CA PHE A 183 -7.12 0.39 2.24
C PHE A 183 -6.96 0.43 3.76
N TYR A 184 -6.82 -0.73 4.40
CA TYR A 184 -6.50 -0.85 5.83
C TYR A 184 -7.38 0.03 6.73
N ASN A 185 -8.69 -0.24 6.78
CA ASN A 185 -9.63 0.52 7.60
C ASN A 185 -9.60 2.03 7.33
N ASN A 186 -9.45 2.41 6.07
CA ASN A 186 -9.40 3.80 5.63
C ASN A 186 -8.15 4.59 6.08
N THR A 187 -7.00 3.93 6.26
CA THR A 187 -5.73 4.60 6.52
C THR A 187 -4.93 4.87 5.23
N GLY A 188 -5.13 4.04 4.21
CA GLY A 188 -4.56 4.23 2.88
C GLY A 188 -5.50 4.97 1.93
N PHE A 189 -4.94 5.65 0.94
CA PHE A 189 -5.66 6.43 -0.07
C PHE A 189 -4.95 6.36 -1.42
N SER A 190 -5.63 6.83 -2.49
CA SER A 190 -5.05 6.83 -3.83
C SER A 190 -5.07 8.21 -4.46
N TYR A 191 -4.10 8.46 -5.34
CA TYR A 191 -4.09 9.58 -6.29
C TYR A 191 -4.20 9.05 -7.71
N VAL A 192 -4.78 9.86 -8.60
CA VAL A 192 -4.60 9.69 -10.05
C VAL A 192 -3.56 10.71 -10.50
N VAL A 193 -2.51 10.23 -11.14
CA VAL A 193 -1.30 11.00 -11.43
C VAL A 193 -0.93 10.83 -12.90
N ALA A 194 -0.59 11.92 -13.58
CA ALA A 194 -0.04 11.87 -14.93
C ALA A 194 1.43 11.38 -14.92
N PRO A 195 1.97 10.88 -16.05
CA PRO A 195 3.35 10.37 -16.11
C PRO A 195 4.44 11.37 -15.68
N ASP A 196 4.14 12.68 -15.77
CA ASP A 196 5.02 13.78 -15.34
C ASP A 196 4.93 14.06 -13.83
N GLY A 197 4.13 13.30 -13.09
CA GLY A 197 3.93 13.44 -11.64
C GLY A 197 2.81 14.40 -11.25
N ASN A 198 2.17 15.10 -12.18
CA ASN A 198 1.06 16.00 -11.87
C ASN A 198 -0.15 15.25 -11.36
N ILE A 199 -0.69 15.69 -10.22
CA ILE A 199 -1.83 15.04 -9.56
C ILE A 199 -3.14 15.50 -10.21
N ALA A 200 -3.71 14.61 -11.02
CA ALA A 200 -4.99 14.84 -11.70
C ALA A 200 -6.18 14.76 -10.73
N MET A 201 -6.26 13.66 -9.96
CA MET A 201 -7.30 13.48 -8.96
C MET A 201 -6.69 13.20 -7.61
N ARG A 202 -7.21 13.87 -6.59
CA ARG A 202 -6.69 13.82 -5.23
C ARG A 202 -7.71 13.24 -4.28
N SER A 203 -7.24 12.39 -3.38
CA SER A 203 -8.06 11.86 -2.32
C SER A 203 -8.61 12.95 -1.40
N VAL A 204 -9.86 12.80 -0.97
CA VAL A 204 -10.45 13.59 0.10
C VAL A 204 -10.06 13.10 1.50
N HIS A 205 -9.26 12.02 1.56
CA HIS A 205 -8.80 11.42 2.80
C HIS A 205 -8.02 12.45 3.67
N PRO A 206 -8.19 12.45 5.01
CA PRO A 206 -7.53 13.41 5.90
C PRO A 206 -6.00 13.39 5.81
N ALA A 207 -5.39 12.21 5.60
CA ALA A 207 -3.94 12.05 5.44
C ALA A 207 -3.44 12.47 4.03
N SER A 208 -4.34 12.75 3.08
CA SER A 208 -3.98 13.21 1.75
C SER A 208 -3.39 14.61 1.83
N ASN A 209 -2.17 14.78 1.30
CA ASN A 209 -1.56 16.11 1.22
C ASN A 209 -2.30 16.98 0.20
N LYS A 210 -2.72 18.17 0.62
CA LYS A 210 -3.46 19.12 -0.22
C LYS A 210 -2.61 20.25 -0.82
N THR A 211 -1.34 20.33 -0.44
CA THR A 211 -0.47 21.45 -0.77
C THR A 211 0.25 21.26 -2.10
N PHE A 212 0.73 20.04 -2.38
CA PHE A 212 1.50 19.75 -3.58
C PHE A 212 0.60 19.47 -4.78
N SER A 213 0.94 20.02 -5.93
CA SER A 213 0.30 19.71 -7.22
C SER A 213 1.00 18.59 -7.97
N ASN A 214 2.26 18.32 -7.64
CA ASN A 214 3.08 17.29 -8.25
C ASN A 214 3.56 16.30 -7.19
N LEU A 215 3.47 15.00 -7.50
CA LEU A 215 3.84 13.92 -6.58
C LEU A 215 5.36 13.87 -6.35
N PHE A 216 6.15 14.21 -7.37
CA PHE A 216 7.61 14.23 -7.24
C PHE A 216 8.08 15.34 -6.30
N ASP A 217 7.41 16.48 -6.25
CA ASP A 217 7.73 17.56 -5.30
C ASP A 217 7.49 17.09 -3.85
N LEU A 218 6.43 16.32 -3.64
CA LEU A 218 6.12 15.76 -2.32
C LEU A 218 7.23 14.82 -1.82
N ILE A 219 7.69 13.89 -2.66
CA ILE A 219 8.70 12.89 -2.27
C ILE A 219 10.13 13.43 -2.28
N SER A 220 10.43 14.45 -3.10
CA SER A 220 11.75 15.06 -3.18
C SER A 220 12.04 16.04 -2.03
N GLN A 221 11.02 16.59 -1.37
CA GLN A 221 11.18 17.46 -0.20
C GLN A 221 11.47 16.69 1.09
N SER A 222 11.32 15.37 1.07
CA SER A 222 11.61 14.48 2.18
C SER A 222 13.02 13.91 2.06
N GLU A 223 13.58 13.36 3.15
CA GLU A 223 14.92 12.72 3.19
C GLU A 223 14.91 11.37 2.44
N ASN A 224 14.40 11.34 1.21
CA ASN A 224 14.36 10.13 0.40
C ASN A 224 15.64 10.00 -0.43
N ASN A 225 16.06 8.74 -0.66
CA ASN A 225 17.20 8.45 -1.52
C ASN A 225 16.89 8.94 -2.96
N PRO A 226 17.73 9.84 -3.54
CA PRO A 226 17.52 10.37 -4.89
C PRO A 226 17.42 9.28 -5.96
N ASP A 227 18.14 8.17 -5.83
CA ASP A 227 18.12 7.06 -6.79
C ASP A 227 16.75 6.36 -6.80
N VAL A 228 16.11 6.22 -5.63
CA VAL A 228 14.76 5.64 -5.50
C VAL A 228 13.73 6.58 -6.13
N VAL A 229 13.84 7.89 -5.89
CA VAL A 229 12.96 8.91 -6.50
C VAL A 229 13.09 8.90 -8.01
N GLU A 230 14.31 8.84 -8.54
CA GLU A 230 14.54 8.81 -10.00
C GLU A 230 14.08 7.50 -10.62
N SER A 231 14.29 6.36 -9.96
CA SER A 231 13.77 5.06 -10.39
C SER A 231 12.24 5.05 -10.47
N PHE A 232 11.57 5.64 -9.48
CA PHE A 232 10.12 5.80 -9.48
C PHE A 232 9.65 6.69 -10.64
N ARG A 233 10.29 7.86 -10.83
CA ARG A 233 10.02 8.77 -11.95
C ARG A 233 10.16 8.08 -13.30
N ASN A 234 11.24 7.33 -13.50
CA ASN A 234 11.47 6.57 -14.72
C ASN A 234 10.45 5.45 -14.92
N SER A 235 9.98 4.84 -13.84
CA SER A 235 8.93 3.82 -13.89
C SER A 235 7.60 4.40 -14.38
N LEU A 236 7.21 5.59 -13.89
CA LEU A 236 5.99 6.26 -14.35
C LEU A 236 6.11 6.65 -15.84
N LYS A 237 7.24 7.22 -16.26
CA LYS A 237 7.46 7.58 -17.67
C LYS A 237 7.41 6.39 -18.64
N ASN A 238 7.83 5.22 -18.17
CA ASN A 238 7.93 4.00 -19.00
C ASN A 238 6.72 3.07 -18.88
N GLY A 239 5.62 3.47 -18.28
CA GLY A 239 4.42 2.65 -18.18
C GLY A 239 4.57 1.41 -17.30
N LYS A 240 5.49 1.41 -16.31
CA LYS A 240 5.77 0.24 -15.46
C LYS A 240 4.86 0.20 -14.25
N ILE A 241 4.44 -1.01 -13.90
CA ILE A 241 3.79 -1.32 -12.61
C ILE A 241 4.89 -1.52 -11.57
N GLY A 242 4.64 -1.08 -10.33
CA GLY A 242 5.63 -1.32 -9.28
C GLY A 242 5.24 -0.78 -7.91
N ILE A 243 6.24 -0.86 -7.04
CA ILE A 243 6.18 -0.44 -5.65
C ILE A 243 7.38 0.45 -5.36
N ALA A 244 7.19 1.48 -4.56
CA ALA A 244 8.27 2.27 -4.00
C ALA A 244 7.93 2.59 -2.53
N VAL A 245 8.95 2.74 -1.70
CA VAL A 245 8.79 3.14 -0.30
C VAL A 245 9.43 4.52 -0.13
N PHE A 246 8.66 5.45 0.39
CA PHE A 246 9.10 6.81 0.64
C PHE A 246 8.83 7.21 2.08
N SER A 247 9.75 7.98 2.65
CA SER A 247 9.61 8.59 3.96
C SER A 247 9.03 9.99 3.83
N ASN A 248 8.13 10.35 4.72
CA ASN A 248 7.63 11.72 4.88
C ASN A 248 7.40 12.00 6.37
N ARG A 249 8.04 13.03 6.92
CA ARG A 249 7.95 13.41 8.34
C ARG A 249 8.21 12.25 9.31
N HIS A 250 9.25 11.45 9.06
CA HIS A 250 9.64 10.27 9.85
C HIS A 250 8.68 9.07 9.78
N GLU A 251 7.68 9.12 8.91
CA GLU A 251 6.81 7.97 8.62
C GLU A 251 7.11 7.43 7.23
N GLU A 252 7.13 6.12 7.10
CA GLU A 252 7.29 5.43 5.83
C GLU A 252 5.95 5.12 5.20
N PHE A 253 5.86 5.34 3.90
CA PHE A 253 4.68 5.05 3.09
C PHE A 253 5.05 4.15 1.92
N VAL A 254 4.20 3.17 1.67
CA VAL A 254 4.30 2.28 0.51
C VAL A 254 3.43 2.85 -0.60
N PHE A 255 4.05 3.09 -1.75
CA PHE A 255 3.43 3.59 -2.97
C PHE A 255 3.30 2.42 -3.95
N CYS A 256 2.08 1.99 -4.24
CA CYS A 256 1.78 1.02 -5.29
C CYS A 256 1.24 1.77 -6.50
N TYR A 257 1.87 1.64 -7.65
CA TYR A 257 1.51 2.39 -8.85
C TYR A 257 1.20 1.47 -10.04
N VAL A 258 0.08 1.75 -10.69
CA VAL A 258 -0.46 0.98 -11.81
C VAL A 258 -0.84 1.94 -12.93
N PRO A 259 -0.33 1.77 -14.17
CA PRO A 259 -0.66 2.60 -15.30
C PRO A 259 -2.07 2.30 -15.83
N MET A 260 -2.64 3.31 -16.47
CA MET A 260 -3.89 3.24 -17.23
C MET A 260 -3.59 3.64 -18.68
N PRO A 261 -3.15 2.69 -19.54
CA PRO A 261 -2.70 3.01 -20.90
C PRO A 261 -3.73 3.74 -21.75
N GLU A 262 -5.02 3.39 -21.63
CA GLU A 262 -6.11 4.02 -22.38
C GLU A 262 -6.42 5.48 -21.92
N MET A 263 -5.83 5.90 -20.80
CA MET A 263 -5.97 7.24 -20.25
C MET A 263 -4.64 7.99 -20.32
N ASP A 264 -4.04 8.09 -21.51
CA ASP A 264 -2.77 8.76 -21.81
C ASP A 264 -1.62 8.33 -20.85
N GLY A 265 -1.63 7.07 -20.44
CA GLY A 265 -0.62 6.50 -19.54
C GLY A 265 -0.68 7.04 -18.10
N TRP A 266 -1.79 7.64 -17.68
CA TRP A 266 -1.96 8.06 -16.30
C TRP A 266 -1.89 6.88 -15.34
N TYR A 267 -1.64 7.17 -14.07
CA TYR A 267 -1.46 6.18 -13.02
C TYR A 267 -2.49 6.31 -11.91
N ILE A 268 -2.90 5.18 -11.34
CA ILE A 268 -3.37 5.18 -9.96
C ILE A 268 -2.16 4.86 -9.07
N VAL A 269 -1.93 5.73 -8.10
CA VAL A 269 -0.90 5.56 -7.07
C VAL A 269 -1.60 5.43 -5.73
N SER A 270 -1.57 4.23 -5.16
CA SER A 270 -2.10 3.95 -3.83
C SER A 270 -1.00 4.13 -2.79
N ILE A 271 -1.30 4.86 -1.73
CA ILE A 271 -0.37 5.24 -0.67
C ILE A 271 -0.89 4.69 0.64
N VAL A 272 -0.09 3.85 1.29
CA VAL A 272 -0.44 3.22 2.57
C VAL A 272 0.69 3.41 3.56
N PRO A 273 0.42 3.86 4.80
CA PRO A 273 1.45 3.92 5.84
C PRO A 273 2.04 2.53 6.12
N ASN A 274 3.36 2.41 6.16
CA ASN A 274 4.05 1.15 6.43
C ASN A 274 3.67 0.56 7.81
N VAL A 275 3.44 1.42 8.79
CA VAL A 275 3.00 1.01 10.14
C VAL A 275 1.69 0.22 10.09
N GLU A 276 0.76 0.60 9.22
CA GLU A 276 -0.53 -0.10 9.08
C GLU A 276 -0.36 -1.46 8.41
N ILE A 277 0.52 -1.55 7.40
CA ILE A 277 0.86 -2.81 6.75
C ILE A 277 1.47 -3.78 7.76
N MET A 278 2.35 -3.28 8.63
CA MET A 278 3.07 -4.09 9.62
C MET A 278 2.28 -4.35 10.92
N ARG A 279 1.14 -3.69 11.12
CA ARG A 279 0.37 -3.79 12.37
C ARG A 279 -0.05 -5.22 12.71
N GLU A 280 -0.56 -5.97 11.73
CA GLU A 280 -0.94 -7.36 11.92
C GLU A 280 0.28 -8.26 12.18
N ALA A 281 1.37 -8.04 11.43
CA ALA A 281 2.62 -8.74 11.64
C ALA A 281 3.17 -8.52 13.06
N ASN A 282 3.22 -7.28 13.52
CA ASN A 282 3.70 -6.93 14.85
C ASN A 282 2.85 -7.57 15.96
N SER A 283 1.53 -7.67 15.77
CA SER A 283 0.64 -8.36 16.72
C SER A 283 0.97 -9.84 16.82
N ILE A 284 1.20 -10.52 15.70
CA ILE A 284 1.58 -11.94 15.65
C ILE A 284 2.95 -12.14 16.30
N ILE A 285 3.92 -11.28 15.98
CA ILE A 285 5.27 -11.32 16.54
C ILE A 285 5.22 -11.18 18.07
N GLN A 286 4.48 -10.21 18.61
CA GLN A 286 4.34 -10.03 20.06
C GLN A 286 3.75 -11.27 20.75
N LYS A 287 2.70 -11.87 20.18
CA LYS A 287 2.11 -13.11 20.72
C LYS A 287 3.10 -14.26 20.67
N THR A 288 3.83 -14.42 19.60
CA THR A 288 4.85 -15.47 19.45
C THR A 288 5.97 -15.30 20.47
N LEU A 289 6.49 -14.07 20.64
CA LEU A 289 7.50 -13.77 21.66
C LEU A 289 7.01 -14.09 23.08
N PHE A 290 5.75 -13.77 23.37
CA PHE A 290 5.16 -14.09 24.67
C PHE A 290 5.08 -15.59 24.90
N ILE A 291 4.69 -16.38 23.90
CA ILE A 291 4.66 -17.84 23.99
C ILE A 291 6.09 -18.39 24.19
N CYS A 292 7.06 -17.93 23.43
CA CYS A 292 8.47 -18.31 23.60
C CYS A 292 8.99 -18.00 25.00
N PHE A 293 8.63 -16.83 25.54
CA PHE A 293 8.98 -16.44 26.91
C PHE A 293 8.37 -17.40 27.95
N LEU A 294 7.08 -17.76 27.80
CA LEU A 294 6.44 -18.74 28.70
C LEU A 294 7.11 -20.13 28.65
N ILE A 295 7.47 -20.60 27.47
CA ILE A 295 8.20 -21.85 27.28
C ILE A 295 9.57 -21.77 27.99
N PHE A 296 10.29 -20.66 27.84
CA PHE A 296 11.57 -20.45 28.49
C PHE A 296 11.45 -20.48 30.02
N VAL A 297 10.45 -19.79 30.58
CA VAL A 297 10.19 -19.81 32.03
C VAL A 297 9.86 -21.22 32.50
N GLY A 298 9.06 -21.97 31.75
CA GLY A 298 8.76 -23.37 32.02
C GLY A 298 10.03 -24.24 32.09
N PHE A 299 10.91 -24.11 31.09
CA PHE A 299 12.20 -24.81 31.10
C PHE A 299 13.08 -24.42 32.29
N LEU A 300 13.14 -23.15 32.64
CA LEU A 300 13.90 -22.67 33.78
C LEU A 300 13.39 -23.27 35.09
N ILE A 301 12.08 -23.29 35.28
CA ILE A 301 11.45 -23.92 36.46
C ILE A 301 11.78 -25.43 36.51
N CYS A 302 11.61 -26.16 35.42
CA CYS A 302 11.96 -27.58 35.35
C CYS A 302 13.43 -27.81 35.67
N PHE A 303 14.32 -26.98 35.16
CA PHE A 303 15.76 -27.06 35.43
C PHE A 303 16.07 -26.81 36.91
N LEU A 304 15.45 -25.81 37.53
CA LEU A 304 15.61 -25.54 38.96
C LEU A 304 15.11 -26.68 39.84
N ILE A 305 13.96 -27.26 39.50
CA ILE A 305 13.41 -28.46 40.18
C ILE A 305 14.38 -29.62 40.02
N TYR A 306 14.91 -29.88 38.83
CA TYR A 306 15.91 -30.91 38.59
C TYR A 306 17.15 -30.72 39.47
N LEU A 307 17.69 -29.50 39.53
CA LEU A 307 18.84 -29.17 40.39
C LEU A 307 18.51 -29.41 41.88
N TYR A 308 17.32 -29.03 42.31
CA TYR A 308 16.89 -29.22 43.70
C TYR A 308 16.80 -30.70 44.06
N ILE A 309 16.15 -31.51 43.26
CA ILE A 309 16.02 -32.96 43.45
C ILE A 309 17.40 -33.63 43.41
N THR A 310 18.25 -33.30 42.45
CA THR A 310 19.59 -33.89 42.32
C THR A 310 20.46 -33.59 43.55
N ARG A 311 20.38 -32.34 44.07
CA ARG A 311 21.08 -31.97 45.31
C ARG A 311 20.55 -32.73 46.54
N GLY A 312 19.24 -33.02 46.61
CA GLY A 312 18.64 -33.84 47.63
C GLY A 312 19.15 -35.26 47.62
N TYR A 313 19.08 -35.92 46.47
CA TYR A 313 19.61 -37.29 46.27
C TYR A 313 21.10 -37.40 46.55
N GLN A 314 21.91 -36.41 46.16
CA GLN A 314 23.34 -36.41 46.46
C GLN A 314 23.62 -36.34 47.98
N LYS A 315 22.86 -35.55 48.74
CA LYS A 315 22.99 -35.51 50.20
C LYS A 315 22.62 -36.86 50.85
N GLU A 316 21.56 -37.50 50.37
CA GLU A 316 21.11 -38.79 50.85
C GLU A 316 22.10 -39.91 50.53
N ILE A 317 22.59 -39.96 49.27
CA ILE A 317 23.63 -40.93 48.89
C ILE A 317 24.92 -40.68 49.68
N TYR A 318 25.30 -39.45 49.91
CA TYR A 318 26.45 -39.10 50.73
C TYR A 318 26.27 -39.55 52.18
N ALA A 319 25.12 -39.32 52.79
CA ALA A 319 24.78 -39.79 54.14
C ALA A 319 24.82 -41.34 54.24
N LEU A 320 24.18 -42.03 53.26
CA LEU A 320 24.20 -43.48 53.22
C LEU A 320 25.59 -44.11 53.02
N ALA A 321 26.46 -43.45 52.20
CA ALA A 321 27.78 -43.96 51.88
C ALA A 321 28.84 -43.68 52.97
N TYR A 322 28.66 -42.61 53.76
CA TYR A 322 29.72 -42.11 54.62
C TYR A 322 29.30 -41.92 56.09
N THR A 323 28.03 -42.18 56.44
CA THR A 323 27.53 -42.07 57.81
C THR A 323 27.03 -43.43 58.30
N ASP A 324 27.35 -43.82 59.52
CA ASP A 324 26.83 -45.03 60.19
C ASP A 324 25.37 -44.76 60.65
N LYS A 325 24.46 -45.64 60.26
CA LYS A 325 23.01 -45.51 60.52
C LYS A 325 22.65 -45.66 62.02
N LEU A 326 23.48 -46.34 62.84
CA LEU A 326 23.19 -46.55 64.23
C LEU A 326 23.73 -45.44 65.10
N THR A 327 24.90 -44.95 64.80
CA THR A 327 25.62 -43.97 65.67
C THR A 327 25.56 -42.54 65.11
N GLY A 328 25.15 -42.34 63.87
CA GLY A 328 25.16 -40.99 63.20
C GLY A 328 26.53 -40.43 62.93
N VAL A 329 27.61 -41.15 63.24
CA VAL A 329 29.01 -40.71 63.03
C VAL A 329 29.51 -41.15 61.65
N ARG A 330 30.64 -40.54 61.22
CA ARG A 330 31.32 -40.96 59.98
C ARG A 330 31.73 -42.43 60.02
N ASN A 331 31.35 -43.22 59.02
CA ASN A 331 31.67 -44.63 58.95
C ASN A 331 33.17 -44.87 58.56
N PHE A 332 33.60 -46.11 58.67
CA PHE A 332 35.00 -46.53 58.38
C PHE A 332 35.46 -46.17 56.96
N THR A 333 34.53 -46.20 55.99
CA THR A 333 34.83 -45.86 54.58
C THR A 333 35.25 -44.37 54.48
N LYS A 334 34.57 -43.47 55.17
CA LYS A 334 34.86 -42.03 55.18
C LYS A 334 36.15 -41.79 55.97
N PHE A 335 36.34 -42.43 57.11
CA PHE A 335 37.57 -42.32 57.88
C PHE A 335 38.80 -42.73 57.09
N ARG A 336 38.74 -43.84 56.35
CA ARG A 336 39.86 -44.27 55.49
C ARG A 336 40.15 -43.30 54.34
N GLN A 337 39.13 -42.72 53.73
CA GLN A 337 39.29 -41.75 52.65
C GLN A 337 39.92 -40.42 53.16
N ASP A 338 39.47 -39.90 54.29
CA ASP A 338 39.99 -38.70 54.90
C ASP A 338 41.47 -38.91 55.36
N GLY A 339 41.81 -40.14 55.86
CA GLY A 339 43.16 -40.54 56.19
C GLY A 339 44.11 -40.57 55.00
N VAL A 340 43.74 -41.10 53.87
CA VAL A 340 44.53 -41.08 52.63
C VAL A 340 44.74 -39.63 52.16
N ASP A 341 43.70 -38.79 52.17
CA ASP A 341 43.78 -37.39 51.73
C ASP A 341 44.71 -36.56 52.64
N THR A 342 44.88 -36.94 53.89
CA THR A 342 45.78 -36.29 54.88
C THR A 342 47.25 -36.72 54.70
N TYR A 343 47.52 -37.95 54.31
CA TYR A 343 48.87 -38.50 54.09
C TYR A 343 49.46 -38.21 52.70
N CYS A 344 48.60 -37.81 51.72
CA CYS A 344 49.04 -37.50 50.35
C CYS A 344 49.25 -35.99 50.12
N ARG A 345 49.18 -35.15 51.14
CA ARG A 345 49.58 -33.74 51.17
C ARG A 345 50.90 -33.61 51.89
#